data_77a89705daca2dc9ee87a4eabf7019d0
#
_entry.id   77a89705daca2dc9ee87a4eabf7019d0
#
_cell.length_a   1.000
_cell.length_b   1.000
_cell.length_c   1.000
_cell.angle_alpha   90.00
_cell.angle_beta   90.00
_cell.angle_gamma   90.00
#
_symmetry.space_group_name_H-M   'P 1'
#
loop_
_entity.id
_entity.type
_entity.pdbx_description
1 polymer ?
#
loop_
_entity_poly.entity_id
_entity_poly.type
_entity_poly.pdbx_seq_one_letter_code
_entity_poly.pdbx_strand_id
1 'polypeptide(L)'
;MSKVGLYLCECGPNIAEAIDLDRVAAEIEKDGKVAGVERFKLLCSEDGKKFLAGNIKERGYERIVIAACSPKQHQATFEQVIASAGLNAHVFQMVNIREQCAWTTPDKEQATNKALRFIRAAVSRVRYHEALEQKEIECSPDAIVIGGGTAGIEAALRIAHEGRKVFVLERGELGGTRTDREWTAARAAALKENPLVEVYEHCRVSEVLGFFGSFVARLKTREDKEVEIKAGSVVLATGAVPFDPTGLAGYGYGKLKGVSTVGEVEKAGIAAFMAGSPKSVAVIHCVGREKLGYCSGTCCVEAMKVARSVKEASAGTEVTEFYRDLCLPGTADDRCYRETADMGVRFVRFRDIEVSADGARLAVKYRQEDGTSGSMVADAVVLAAGVAADPANAEVARMFNIGIDEKGFFQSEHPVLNPVGTVTEGVFAVGGCRGPSSALDAATQAGAAAGKVLSALVPGRRLRLETRTSEVAEKRCVGCGLCVAACAYGAVTLDEMHHVAVVNEVLCRGCGNCAAACPSGAAQHRHFTARQLDQEVAQVLR
;
A
#
# COMPACT_ATOMS: atom_id res chain seq x y z
N MET A 1 -22.83 17.86 -37.51
CA MET A 1 -22.94 17.23 -36.17
C MET A 1 -22.30 15.85 -36.25
N SER A 2 -21.55 15.40 -35.24
CA SER A 2 -20.94 14.06 -35.23
C SER A 2 -22.01 12.96 -35.29
N LYS A 3 -21.75 11.93 -36.11
CA LYS A 3 -22.64 10.77 -36.25
C LYS A 3 -22.54 9.88 -35.02
N VAL A 4 -23.54 9.92 -34.12
CA VAL A 4 -23.62 9.11 -32.91
C VAL A 4 -24.40 7.84 -33.18
N GLY A 5 -23.82 6.65 -32.96
CA GLY A 5 -24.50 5.36 -32.96
C GLY A 5 -24.88 4.94 -31.55
N LEU A 6 -26.12 4.54 -31.33
CA LEU A 6 -26.57 3.95 -30.05
C LEU A 6 -26.74 2.43 -30.21
N TYR A 7 -26.17 1.69 -29.29
CA TYR A 7 -26.32 0.24 -29.21
C TYR A 7 -27.03 -0.15 -27.92
N LEU A 8 -28.15 -0.87 -28.04
CA LEU A 8 -28.94 -1.38 -26.93
C LEU A 8 -28.65 -2.88 -26.72
N CYS A 9 -28.18 -3.24 -25.54
CA CYS A 9 -27.98 -4.62 -25.15
C CYS A 9 -29.26 -5.14 -24.49
N GLU A 10 -29.78 -6.27 -24.96
CA GLU A 10 -30.94 -6.91 -24.34
C GLU A 10 -30.58 -7.64 -23.05
N CYS A 11 -29.34 -8.12 -22.91
CA CYS A 11 -28.79 -8.85 -21.75
C CYS A 11 -29.72 -9.99 -21.26
N GLY A 12 -30.36 -10.70 -22.21
CA GLY A 12 -31.39 -11.67 -21.91
C GLY A 12 -32.54 -11.07 -21.09
N PRO A 13 -33.06 -11.78 -20.08
CA PRO A 13 -34.20 -11.28 -19.29
C PRO A 13 -33.82 -10.03 -18.43
N ASN A 14 -32.55 -9.83 -18.13
CA ASN A 14 -32.12 -8.80 -17.19
C ASN A 14 -32.44 -7.36 -17.61
N ILE A 15 -32.48 -7.08 -18.92
CA ILE A 15 -32.83 -5.76 -19.47
C ILE A 15 -34.12 -5.86 -20.26
N ALA A 16 -34.23 -6.79 -21.22
CA ALA A 16 -35.34 -6.85 -22.16
C ALA A 16 -36.72 -7.10 -21.50
N GLU A 17 -36.79 -7.79 -20.38
CA GLU A 17 -38.04 -7.96 -19.65
C GLU A 17 -38.42 -6.76 -18.80
N ALA A 18 -37.41 -6.03 -18.26
CA ALA A 18 -37.63 -4.93 -17.34
C ALA A 18 -37.75 -3.56 -18.04
N ILE A 19 -37.22 -3.43 -19.25
CA ILE A 19 -37.20 -2.17 -20.02
C ILE A 19 -37.83 -2.42 -21.39
N ASP A 20 -38.69 -1.51 -21.81
CA ASP A 20 -39.28 -1.51 -23.17
C ASP A 20 -38.24 -0.92 -24.15
N LEU A 21 -37.41 -1.79 -24.73
CA LEU A 21 -36.35 -1.40 -25.65
C LEU A 21 -36.88 -0.93 -27.01
N ASP A 22 -38.09 -1.32 -27.43
CA ASP A 22 -38.75 -0.85 -28.66
C ASP A 22 -39.13 0.61 -28.50
N ARG A 23 -39.75 0.94 -27.37
CA ARG A 23 -40.05 2.34 -27.02
C ARG A 23 -38.79 3.17 -26.85
N VAL A 24 -37.75 2.67 -26.22
CA VAL A 24 -36.45 3.37 -26.08
C VAL A 24 -35.87 3.70 -27.44
N ALA A 25 -35.81 2.74 -28.35
CA ALA A 25 -35.30 2.95 -29.69
C ALA A 25 -36.10 4.04 -30.43
N ALA A 26 -37.42 3.89 -30.48
CA ALA A 26 -38.31 4.82 -31.19
C ALA A 26 -38.21 6.28 -30.65
N GLU A 27 -38.18 6.46 -29.33
CA GLU A 27 -38.09 7.79 -28.73
C GLU A 27 -36.72 8.44 -28.97
N ILE A 28 -35.62 7.67 -28.86
CA ILE A 28 -34.27 8.21 -29.10
C ILE A 28 -34.05 8.56 -30.58
N GLU A 29 -34.58 7.79 -31.53
CA GLU A 29 -34.56 8.10 -32.95
C GLU A 29 -35.34 9.37 -33.24
N LYS A 30 -36.54 9.53 -32.65
CA LYS A 30 -37.37 10.72 -32.76
C LYS A 30 -36.66 12.00 -32.25
N ASP A 31 -35.81 11.89 -31.24
CA ASP A 31 -35.02 13.00 -30.73
C ASP A 31 -34.03 13.58 -31.77
N GLY A 32 -33.72 12.84 -32.84
CA GLY A 32 -32.87 13.26 -33.96
C GLY A 32 -31.40 13.53 -33.58
N LYS A 33 -30.96 13.03 -32.40
CA LYS A 33 -29.62 13.26 -31.88
C LYS A 33 -28.66 12.11 -32.16
N VAL A 34 -29.16 10.97 -32.62
CA VAL A 34 -28.40 9.78 -33.01
C VAL A 34 -28.54 9.56 -34.53
N ALA A 35 -27.54 8.93 -35.13
CA ALA A 35 -27.58 8.57 -36.55
C ALA A 35 -28.17 7.17 -36.78
N GLY A 36 -28.36 6.41 -35.72
CA GLY A 36 -29.04 5.11 -35.71
C GLY A 36 -29.06 4.49 -34.36
N VAL A 37 -30.02 3.57 -34.16
CA VAL A 37 -30.18 2.76 -32.97
C VAL A 37 -30.11 1.29 -33.38
N GLU A 38 -29.20 0.54 -32.79
CA GLU A 38 -28.99 -0.87 -33.09
C GLU A 38 -29.25 -1.70 -31.83
N ARG A 39 -29.75 -2.92 -31.99
CA ARG A 39 -30.03 -3.83 -30.86
C ARG A 39 -29.33 -5.15 -31.05
N PHE A 40 -28.88 -5.74 -29.94
CA PHE A 40 -28.31 -7.06 -29.95
C PHE A 40 -28.52 -7.78 -28.61
N LYS A 41 -28.74 -9.09 -28.67
CA LYS A 41 -29.06 -9.91 -27.48
C LYS A 41 -27.99 -9.79 -26.39
N LEU A 42 -26.73 -9.96 -26.73
CA LEU A 42 -25.60 -9.93 -25.81
C LEU A 42 -24.40 -9.25 -26.50
N LEU A 43 -24.28 -7.94 -26.40
CA LEU A 43 -23.20 -7.17 -27.04
C LEU A 43 -21.79 -7.58 -26.58
N CYS A 44 -21.66 -8.11 -25.35
CA CYS A 44 -20.39 -8.60 -24.81
C CYS A 44 -20.01 -10.02 -25.27
N SER A 45 -20.92 -10.76 -25.93
CA SER A 45 -20.60 -12.07 -26.52
C SER A 45 -19.69 -11.95 -27.74
N GLU A 46 -19.05 -13.06 -28.17
CA GLU A 46 -18.19 -13.03 -29.36
C GLU A 46 -18.96 -12.56 -30.63
N ASP A 47 -20.21 -13.02 -30.80
CA ASP A 47 -21.03 -12.58 -31.92
C ASP A 47 -21.47 -11.10 -31.78
N GLY A 48 -21.77 -10.67 -30.55
CA GLY A 48 -22.09 -9.28 -30.25
C GLY A 48 -20.92 -8.35 -30.52
N LYS A 49 -19.71 -8.75 -30.18
CA LYS A 49 -18.48 -8.00 -30.48
C LYS A 49 -18.22 -7.88 -31.99
N LYS A 50 -18.39 -9.00 -32.73
CA LYS A 50 -18.28 -8.99 -34.20
C LYS A 50 -19.34 -8.10 -34.85
N PHE A 51 -20.60 -8.22 -34.41
CA PHE A 51 -21.70 -7.34 -34.86
C PHE A 51 -21.36 -5.88 -34.61
N LEU A 52 -20.96 -5.52 -33.39
CA LEU A 52 -20.63 -4.14 -33.02
C LEU A 52 -19.51 -3.58 -33.91
N ALA A 53 -18.39 -4.31 -34.04
CA ALA A 53 -17.26 -3.87 -34.86
C ALA A 53 -17.61 -3.74 -36.34
N GLY A 54 -18.39 -4.66 -36.90
CA GLY A 54 -18.85 -4.63 -38.29
C GLY A 54 -19.80 -3.48 -38.57
N ASN A 55 -20.80 -3.31 -37.71
CA ASN A 55 -21.82 -2.28 -37.86
C ASN A 55 -21.24 -0.86 -37.70
N ILE A 56 -20.30 -0.64 -36.75
CA ILE A 56 -19.61 0.67 -36.63
C ILE A 56 -18.93 1.05 -37.95
N LYS A 57 -18.23 0.14 -38.61
CA LYS A 57 -17.54 0.36 -39.88
C LYS A 57 -18.54 0.66 -41.02
N GLU A 58 -19.57 -0.15 -41.12
CA GLU A 58 -20.58 -0.07 -42.16
C GLU A 58 -21.36 1.26 -42.11
N ARG A 59 -21.79 1.66 -40.89
CA ARG A 59 -22.57 2.87 -40.67
C ARG A 59 -21.74 4.16 -40.66
N GLY A 60 -20.43 4.06 -40.45
CA GLY A 60 -19.53 5.19 -40.35
C GLY A 60 -19.84 6.10 -39.15
N TYR A 61 -20.17 5.52 -38.00
CA TYR A 61 -20.37 6.26 -36.77
C TYR A 61 -19.04 6.86 -36.29
N GLU A 62 -19.12 8.07 -35.76
CA GLU A 62 -17.96 8.80 -35.23
C GLU A 62 -17.89 8.75 -33.69
N ARG A 63 -19.02 8.48 -33.04
CA ARG A 63 -19.17 8.35 -31.60
C ARG A 63 -20.17 7.26 -31.26
N ILE A 64 -19.93 6.58 -30.16
CA ILE A 64 -20.70 5.41 -29.77
C ILE A 64 -21.28 5.58 -28.36
N VAL A 65 -22.55 5.24 -28.21
CA VAL A 65 -23.20 5.02 -26.92
C VAL A 65 -23.61 3.56 -26.82
N ILE A 66 -23.22 2.89 -25.73
CA ILE A 66 -23.62 1.50 -25.46
C ILE A 66 -24.44 1.48 -24.18
N ALA A 67 -25.74 1.24 -24.32
CA ALA A 67 -26.67 1.05 -23.20
C ALA A 67 -26.75 -0.42 -22.82
N ALA A 68 -26.16 -0.80 -21.70
CA ALA A 68 -25.97 -2.19 -21.28
C ALA A 68 -25.85 -2.31 -19.75
N CYS A 69 -25.02 -3.24 -19.27
CA CYS A 69 -24.64 -3.41 -17.88
C CYS A 69 -23.63 -2.34 -17.39
N SER A 70 -23.13 -2.51 -16.16
CA SER A 70 -22.15 -1.60 -15.56
C SER A 70 -20.87 -1.46 -16.38
N PRO A 71 -20.34 -0.25 -16.56
CA PRO A 71 -19.01 -0.02 -17.14
C PRO A 71 -17.90 -0.84 -16.47
N LYS A 72 -17.99 -1.06 -15.15
CA LYS A 72 -17.05 -1.90 -14.39
C LYS A 72 -16.91 -3.33 -14.93
N GLN A 73 -17.93 -3.85 -15.62
CA GLN A 73 -17.92 -5.20 -16.17
C GLN A 73 -17.27 -5.26 -17.55
N HIS A 74 -17.62 -4.35 -18.46
CA HIS A 74 -17.32 -4.54 -19.88
C HIS A 74 -16.81 -3.29 -20.59
N GLN A 75 -16.47 -2.21 -19.87
CA GLN A 75 -15.95 -1.00 -20.52
C GLN A 75 -14.68 -1.31 -21.32
N ALA A 76 -13.70 -1.99 -20.72
CA ALA A 76 -12.44 -2.35 -21.40
C ALA A 76 -12.69 -3.27 -22.62
N THR A 77 -13.70 -4.18 -22.53
CA THR A 77 -14.10 -5.04 -23.66
C THR A 77 -14.59 -4.19 -24.84
N PHE A 78 -15.46 -3.22 -24.59
CA PHE A 78 -16.00 -2.39 -25.65
C PHE A 78 -14.98 -1.39 -26.19
N GLU A 79 -14.09 -0.84 -25.36
CA GLU A 79 -12.94 -0.04 -25.80
C GLU A 79 -12.10 -0.80 -26.84
N GLN A 80 -11.80 -2.07 -26.59
CA GLN A 80 -11.06 -2.92 -27.52
C GLN A 80 -11.83 -3.16 -28.83
N VAL A 81 -13.15 -3.42 -28.75
CA VAL A 81 -13.98 -3.63 -29.93
C VAL A 81 -14.06 -2.37 -30.78
N ILE A 82 -14.25 -1.22 -30.17
CA ILE A 82 -14.30 0.09 -30.85
C ILE A 82 -12.97 0.40 -31.52
N ALA A 83 -11.86 0.15 -30.84
CA ALA A 83 -10.52 0.29 -31.42
C ALA A 83 -10.32 -0.65 -32.62
N SER A 84 -10.78 -1.89 -32.55
CA SER A 84 -10.72 -2.84 -33.68
C SER A 84 -11.58 -2.42 -34.88
N ALA A 85 -12.61 -1.62 -34.62
CA ALA A 85 -13.43 -1.02 -35.66
C ALA A 85 -12.77 0.21 -36.32
N GLY A 86 -11.61 0.68 -35.84
CA GLY A 86 -10.87 1.81 -36.38
C GLY A 86 -11.25 3.16 -35.77
N LEU A 87 -12.04 3.17 -34.69
CA LEU A 87 -12.33 4.37 -33.92
C LEU A 87 -11.40 4.48 -32.70
N ASN A 88 -11.18 5.72 -32.24
CA ASN A 88 -10.50 5.91 -30.98
C ASN A 88 -11.34 5.30 -29.83
N ALA A 89 -10.70 4.53 -28.94
CA ALA A 89 -11.37 3.82 -27.86
C ALA A 89 -12.11 4.74 -26.86
N HIS A 90 -11.80 6.03 -26.85
CA HIS A 90 -12.35 6.99 -25.90
C HIS A 90 -13.51 7.85 -26.47
N VAL A 91 -13.86 7.70 -27.77
CA VAL A 91 -15.03 8.41 -28.33
C VAL A 91 -16.35 7.63 -28.10
N PHE A 92 -16.42 6.93 -26.98
CA PHE A 92 -17.65 6.24 -26.59
C PHE A 92 -18.04 6.49 -25.14
N GLN A 93 -19.29 6.20 -24.82
CA GLN A 93 -19.81 6.17 -23.46
C GLN A 93 -20.70 4.96 -23.24
N MET A 94 -20.46 4.28 -22.12
CA MET A 94 -21.32 3.21 -21.66
C MET A 94 -22.38 3.75 -20.70
N VAL A 95 -23.63 3.29 -20.85
CA VAL A 95 -24.77 3.64 -19.99
C VAL A 95 -25.24 2.42 -19.24
N ASN A 96 -25.27 2.51 -17.94
CA ASN A 96 -25.73 1.42 -17.08
C ASN A 96 -27.24 1.43 -16.96
N ILE A 97 -27.92 0.67 -17.84
CA ILE A 97 -29.37 0.48 -17.79
C ILE A 97 -29.80 -0.81 -17.09
N ARG A 98 -28.87 -1.74 -16.82
CA ARG A 98 -29.17 -2.99 -16.10
C ARG A 98 -29.22 -2.74 -14.59
N GLU A 99 -28.09 -2.44 -13.96
CA GLU A 99 -27.98 -2.30 -12.51
C GLU A 99 -28.66 -1.02 -12.01
N GLN A 100 -28.62 0.07 -12.78
CA GLN A 100 -29.16 1.36 -12.35
C GLN A 100 -30.60 1.61 -12.77
N CYS A 101 -31.14 0.85 -13.71
CA CYS A 101 -32.53 1.00 -14.16
C CYS A 101 -33.32 -0.29 -13.95
N ALA A 102 -33.02 -1.37 -14.68
CA ALA A 102 -33.78 -2.61 -14.68
C ALA A 102 -33.87 -3.28 -13.28
N TRP A 103 -32.76 -3.36 -12.56
CA TRP A 103 -32.71 -4.06 -11.26
C TRP A 103 -33.19 -3.20 -10.08
N THR A 104 -33.13 -1.88 -10.22
CA THR A 104 -33.50 -0.96 -9.12
C THR A 104 -34.91 -0.37 -9.27
N THR A 105 -35.61 -0.67 -10.36
CA THR A 105 -36.93 -0.08 -10.66
C THR A 105 -37.87 -1.18 -11.11
N PRO A 106 -38.70 -1.75 -10.21
CA PRO A 106 -39.57 -2.89 -10.49
C PRO A 106 -40.65 -2.62 -11.55
N ASP A 107 -41.13 -1.37 -11.62
CA ASP A 107 -42.13 -0.97 -12.62
C ASP A 107 -41.47 -0.74 -13.98
N LYS A 108 -41.94 -1.46 -14.99
CA LYS A 108 -41.37 -1.46 -16.34
C LYS A 108 -41.44 -0.07 -17.02
N GLU A 109 -42.52 0.67 -16.80
CA GLU A 109 -42.69 1.98 -17.38
C GLU A 109 -41.69 2.98 -16.76
N GLN A 110 -41.58 2.97 -15.44
CA GLN A 110 -40.61 3.81 -14.73
C GLN A 110 -39.16 3.42 -15.06
N ALA A 111 -38.84 2.14 -15.17
CA ALA A 111 -37.53 1.65 -15.58
C ALA A 111 -37.18 2.13 -17.01
N THR A 112 -38.15 2.05 -17.92
CA THR A 112 -38.00 2.54 -19.30
C THR A 112 -37.78 4.04 -19.33
N ASN A 113 -38.56 4.84 -18.60
CA ASN A 113 -38.40 6.29 -18.52
C ASN A 113 -37.04 6.69 -17.92
N LYS A 114 -36.58 5.96 -16.91
CA LYS A 114 -35.26 6.17 -16.32
C LYS A 114 -34.14 5.83 -17.31
N ALA A 115 -34.24 4.74 -18.03
CA ALA A 115 -33.28 4.36 -19.08
C ALA A 115 -33.21 5.41 -20.19
N LEU A 116 -34.35 5.92 -20.65
CA LEU A 116 -34.43 7.01 -21.63
C LEU A 116 -33.66 8.25 -21.17
N ARG A 117 -33.85 8.69 -19.93
CA ARG A 117 -33.13 9.85 -19.37
C ARG A 117 -31.62 9.61 -19.38
N PHE A 118 -31.16 8.46 -18.94
CA PHE A 118 -29.75 8.11 -18.88
C PHE A 118 -29.12 8.01 -20.28
N ILE A 119 -29.83 7.42 -21.23
CA ILE A 119 -29.38 7.32 -22.62
C ILE A 119 -29.30 8.72 -23.26
N ARG A 120 -30.33 9.57 -23.09
CA ARG A 120 -30.32 10.96 -23.57
C ARG A 120 -29.13 11.76 -23.00
N ALA A 121 -28.84 11.57 -21.72
CA ALA A 121 -27.72 12.18 -21.05
C ALA A 121 -26.39 11.74 -21.69
N ALA A 122 -26.19 10.45 -21.88
CA ALA A 122 -24.99 9.91 -22.50
C ALA A 122 -24.83 10.34 -23.96
N VAL A 123 -25.92 10.33 -24.76
CA VAL A 123 -25.91 10.83 -26.14
C VAL A 123 -25.51 12.31 -26.17
N SER A 124 -25.99 13.11 -25.24
CA SER A 124 -25.64 14.54 -25.17
C SER A 124 -24.17 14.73 -24.76
N ARG A 125 -23.66 13.96 -23.80
CA ARG A 125 -22.30 14.05 -23.30
C ARG A 125 -21.26 13.52 -24.29
N VAL A 126 -21.48 12.34 -24.91
CA VAL A 126 -20.50 11.70 -25.81
C VAL A 126 -20.10 12.58 -26.99
N ARG A 127 -20.94 13.51 -27.38
CA ARG A 127 -20.68 14.50 -28.47
C ARG A 127 -19.50 15.42 -28.15
N TYR A 128 -19.15 15.55 -26.90
CA TYR A 128 -18.01 16.34 -26.41
C TYR A 128 -16.82 15.47 -26.00
N HIS A 129 -16.89 14.16 -26.21
CA HIS A 129 -15.72 13.31 -26.02
C HIS A 129 -14.69 13.58 -27.11
N GLU A 130 -13.44 13.68 -26.71
CA GLU A 130 -12.30 13.86 -27.59
C GLU A 130 -11.55 12.53 -27.74
N ALA A 131 -10.88 12.36 -28.86
CA ALA A 131 -9.98 11.25 -29.05
C ALA A 131 -8.77 11.43 -28.13
N LEU A 132 -8.56 10.49 -27.23
CA LEU A 132 -7.41 10.49 -26.33
C LEU A 132 -6.38 9.49 -26.83
N GLU A 133 -5.10 9.88 -26.80
CA GLU A 133 -4.01 9.02 -27.19
C GLU A 133 -3.55 8.16 -26.01
N GLN A 134 -3.48 6.85 -26.22
CA GLN A 134 -2.90 5.92 -25.28
C GLN A 134 -1.39 6.06 -25.30
N LYS A 135 -0.83 6.68 -24.28
CA LYS A 135 0.63 6.78 -24.11
C LYS A 135 1.16 5.51 -23.46
N GLU A 136 2.28 5.03 -23.97
CA GLU A 136 3.01 3.89 -23.39
C GLU A 136 4.45 4.32 -23.09
N ILE A 137 4.95 3.93 -21.94
CA ILE A 137 6.31 4.22 -21.50
C ILE A 137 7.11 2.93 -21.32
N GLU A 138 8.39 3.00 -21.60
CA GLU A 138 9.32 1.93 -21.27
C GLU A 138 9.59 1.94 -19.76
N CYS A 139 9.71 0.75 -19.18
CA CYS A 139 9.87 0.58 -17.76
C CYS A 139 11.05 -0.32 -17.45
N SER A 140 11.81 0.05 -16.42
CA SER A 140 12.80 -0.85 -15.84
C SER A 140 12.07 -1.98 -15.09
N PRO A 141 12.43 -3.23 -15.31
CA PRO A 141 11.90 -4.35 -14.52
C PRO A 141 12.60 -4.50 -13.16
N ASP A 142 13.60 -3.69 -12.88
CA ASP A 142 14.46 -3.77 -11.71
C ASP A 142 13.79 -3.11 -10.48
N ALA A 143 14.29 -3.44 -9.31
CA ALA A 143 13.75 -2.93 -8.06
C ALA A 143 14.83 -2.33 -7.14
N ILE A 144 14.47 -1.30 -6.40
CA ILE A 144 15.23 -0.78 -5.27
C ILE A 144 14.57 -1.29 -3.99
N VAL A 145 15.37 -1.79 -3.06
CA VAL A 145 14.93 -2.15 -1.71
C VAL A 145 15.65 -1.27 -0.71
N ILE A 146 14.91 -0.47 0.05
CA ILE A 146 15.48 0.42 1.08
C ILE A 146 15.31 -0.22 2.45
N GLY A 147 16.42 -0.67 3.00
CA GLY A 147 16.55 -1.42 4.25
C GLY A 147 16.93 -2.87 4.03
N GLY A 148 18.01 -3.28 4.66
CA GLY A 148 18.63 -4.61 4.58
C GLY A 148 18.32 -5.52 5.77
N GLY A 149 17.19 -5.30 6.46
CA GLY A 149 16.67 -6.20 7.49
C GLY A 149 15.91 -7.39 6.89
N THR A 150 15.26 -8.20 7.74
CA THR A 150 14.52 -9.42 7.36
C THR A 150 13.58 -9.20 6.17
N ALA A 151 12.74 -8.17 6.21
CA ALA A 151 11.79 -7.89 5.13
C ALA A 151 12.48 -7.50 3.81
N GLY A 152 13.53 -6.68 3.89
CA GLY A 152 14.26 -6.23 2.70
C GLY A 152 15.04 -7.36 2.05
N ILE A 153 15.75 -8.18 2.82
CA ILE A 153 16.48 -9.35 2.34
C ILE A 153 15.51 -10.31 1.63
N GLU A 154 14.37 -10.63 2.25
CA GLU A 154 13.38 -11.53 1.66
C GLU A 154 12.76 -10.98 0.38
N ALA A 155 12.43 -9.69 0.35
CA ALA A 155 11.91 -9.04 -0.86
C ALA A 155 12.94 -9.11 -2.00
N ALA A 156 14.20 -8.75 -1.71
CA ALA A 156 15.27 -8.74 -2.69
C ALA A 156 15.57 -10.14 -3.24
N LEU A 157 15.68 -11.15 -2.38
CA LEU A 157 15.93 -12.53 -2.81
C LEU A 157 14.79 -13.06 -3.69
N ARG A 158 13.52 -12.80 -3.34
CA ARG A 158 12.37 -13.25 -4.13
C ARG A 158 12.29 -12.56 -5.49
N ILE A 159 12.58 -11.26 -5.55
CA ILE A 159 12.60 -10.51 -6.81
C ILE A 159 13.76 -11.00 -7.70
N ALA A 160 14.94 -11.18 -7.11
CA ALA A 160 16.13 -11.66 -7.84
C ALA A 160 15.98 -13.11 -8.34
N HIS A 161 15.30 -13.98 -7.58
CA HIS A 161 14.99 -15.35 -7.99
C HIS A 161 14.24 -15.41 -9.33
N GLU A 162 13.38 -14.42 -9.59
CA GLU A 162 12.61 -14.29 -10.82
C GLU A 162 13.38 -13.51 -11.93
N GLY A 163 14.69 -13.41 -11.80
CA GLY A 163 15.56 -12.85 -12.83
C GLY A 163 15.55 -11.33 -12.94
N ARG A 164 15.21 -10.62 -11.87
CA ARG A 164 15.24 -9.15 -11.84
C ARG A 164 16.48 -8.65 -11.09
N LYS A 165 17.09 -7.58 -11.59
CA LYS A 165 18.15 -6.90 -10.85
C LYS A 165 17.55 -6.15 -9.65
N VAL A 166 18.21 -6.26 -8.50
CA VAL A 166 17.76 -5.62 -7.26
C VAL A 166 18.90 -4.85 -6.63
N PHE A 167 18.64 -3.62 -6.26
CA PHE A 167 19.55 -2.76 -5.52
C PHE A 167 19.10 -2.67 -4.07
N VAL A 168 19.90 -3.16 -3.14
CA VAL A 168 19.59 -3.11 -1.70
C VAL A 168 20.39 -1.99 -1.06
N LEU A 169 19.67 -1.03 -0.47
CA LEU A 169 20.25 0.17 0.16
C LEU A 169 20.08 0.05 1.66
N GLU A 170 21.19 -0.10 2.40
CA GLU A 170 21.17 -0.28 3.85
C GLU A 170 22.00 0.84 4.54
N ARG A 171 21.38 1.43 5.57
CA ARG A 171 22.01 2.49 6.38
C ARG A 171 23.16 1.99 7.25
N GLY A 172 23.06 0.78 7.72
CA GLY A 172 24.06 0.06 8.51
C GLY A 172 24.65 -1.12 7.77
N GLU A 173 24.68 -2.26 8.46
CA GLU A 173 25.04 -3.57 7.89
C GLU A 173 23.79 -4.41 7.62
N LEU A 174 23.88 -5.32 6.66
CA LEU A 174 22.81 -6.26 6.37
C LEU A 174 22.47 -7.12 7.58
N GLY A 175 21.18 -7.45 7.72
CA GLY A 175 20.67 -8.27 8.82
C GLY A 175 19.79 -7.50 9.79
N GLY A 176 19.95 -6.18 9.88
CA GLY A 176 19.18 -5.34 10.80
C GLY A 176 19.53 -5.57 12.28
N THR A 177 18.67 -5.10 13.17
CA THR A 177 18.91 -5.06 14.62
C THR A 177 18.20 -6.18 15.40
N ARG A 178 17.48 -7.11 14.74
CA ARG A 178 16.56 -8.07 15.38
C ARG A 178 17.11 -9.51 15.52
N THR A 179 16.44 -10.28 16.29
CA THR A 179 16.71 -11.47 17.06
C THR A 179 16.99 -12.79 16.32
N ASP A 180 16.67 -12.93 15.05
CA ASP A 180 16.93 -14.17 14.30
C ASP A 180 18.24 -14.06 13.50
N ARG A 181 19.35 -13.84 14.24
CA ARG A 181 20.66 -13.54 13.62
C ARG A 181 21.19 -14.65 12.73
N GLU A 182 21.07 -15.91 13.12
CA GLU A 182 21.57 -17.03 12.29
C GLU A 182 20.81 -17.13 10.97
N TRP A 183 19.48 -17.09 11.04
CA TRP A 183 18.64 -17.12 9.86
C TRP A 183 18.88 -15.90 8.96
N THR A 184 18.95 -14.70 9.55
CA THR A 184 19.18 -13.46 8.82
C THR A 184 20.59 -13.41 8.23
N ALA A 185 21.60 -13.92 8.95
CA ALA A 185 22.99 -13.98 8.47
C ALA A 185 23.13 -14.90 7.25
N ALA A 186 22.53 -16.09 7.29
CA ALA A 186 22.54 -17.02 6.16
C ALA A 186 21.86 -16.41 4.92
N ARG A 187 20.74 -15.71 5.12
CA ARG A 187 20.02 -15.03 4.03
C ARG A 187 20.78 -13.81 3.50
N ALA A 188 21.44 -13.04 4.36
CA ALA A 188 22.30 -11.94 3.98
C ALA A 188 23.51 -12.40 3.16
N ALA A 189 24.11 -13.55 3.52
CA ALA A 189 25.17 -14.17 2.74
C ALA A 189 24.67 -14.59 1.35
N ALA A 190 23.54 -15.29 1.29
CA ALA A 190 22.90 -15.66 0.00
C ALA A 190 22.55 -14.45 -0.86
N LEU A 191 22.17 -13.33 -0.23
CA LEU A 191 21.89 -12.07 -0.94
C LEU A 191 23.17 -11.50 -1.58
N LYS A 192 24.28 -11.46 -0.83
CA LYS A 192 25.57 -10.93 -1.31
C LYS A 192 26.19 -11.81 -2.42
N GLU A 193 25.91 -13.10 -2.43
CA GLU A 193 26.38 -14.04 -3.45
C GLU A 193 25.52 -14.02 -4.72
N ASN A 194 24.35 -13.42 -4.69
CA ASN A 194 23.44 -13.41 -5.84
C ASN A 194 23.88 -12.39 -6.90
N PRO A 195 24.20 -12.80 -8.13
CA PRO A 195 24.73 -11.91 -9.18
C PRO A 195 23.71 -10.85 -9.66
N LEU A 196 22.41 -11.02 -9.35
CA LEU A 196 21.37 -10.06 -9.67
C LEU A 196 21.14 -9.04 -8.55
N VAL A 197 21.85 -9.15 -7.43
CA VAL A 197 21.70 -8.24 -6.30
C VAL A 197 22.95 -7.40 -6.13
N GLU A 198 22.75 -6.09 -6.06
CA GLU A 198 23.78 -5.12 -5.76
C GLU A 198 23.49 -4.48 -4.41
N VAL A 199 24.40 -4.63 -3.44
CA VAL A 199 24.20 -4.18 -2.06
C VAL A 199 25.06 -2.96 -1.77
N TYR A 200 24.42 -1.92 -1.26
CA TYR A 200 25.06 -0.72 -0.74
C TYR A 200 24.83 -0.65 0.77
N GLU A 201 25.85 -1.02 1.54
CA GLU A 201 25.86 -0.86 3.00
C GLU A 201 26.40 0.53 3.38
N HIS A 202 26.04 1.02 4.57
CA HIS A 202 26.43 2.32 5.09
C HIS A 202 26.09 3.49 4.15
N CYS A 203 24.97 3.39 3.45
CA CYS A 203 24.48 4.42 2.54
C CYS A 203 23.20 5.08 3.04
N ARG A 204 22.93 6.29 2.56
CA ARG A 204 21.71 7.02 2.84
C ARG A 204 21.10 7.52 1.55
N VAL A 205 19.82 7.26 1.35
CA VAL A 205 19.07 7.83 0.24
C VAL A 205 18.84 9.30 0.52
N SER A 206 19.27 10.16 -0.39
CA SER A 206 19.14 11.63 -0.27
C SER A 206 17.96 12.17 -1.07
N GLU A 207 17.63 11.54 -2.19
CA GLU A 207 16.57 11.97 -3.08
C GLU A 207 16.03 10.80 -3.88
N VAL A 208 14.73 10.82 -4.17
CA VAL A 208 14.10 9.91 -5.13
C VAL A 208 13.21 10.73 -6.06
N LEU A 209 13.41 10.55 -7.35
CA LEU A 209 12.66 11.20 -8.43
C LEU A 209 12.02 10.14 -9.31
N GLY A 210 11.05 10.56 -10.13
CA GLY A 210 10.46 9.68 -11.12
C GLY A 210 9.10 9.12 -10.71
N PHE A 211 8.74 7.98 -11.28
CA PHE A 211 7.42 7.38 -11.18
C PHE A 211 7.52 5.87 -11.40
N PHE A 212 6.40 5.18 -11.21
CA PHE A 212 6.30 3.74 -11.43
C PHE A 212 6.81 3.34 -12.82
N GLY A 213 7.79 2.45 -12.86
CA GLY A 213 8.53 2.05 -14.06
C GLY A 213 9.83 2.80 -14.29
N SER A 214 10.03 3.98 -13.66
CA SER A 214 11.22 4.82 -13.88
C SER A 214 11.55 5.69 -12.67
N PHE A 215 11.88 5.06 -11.54
CA PHE A 215 12.43 5.74 -10.38
C PHE A 215 13.93 5.94 -10.51
N VAL A 216 14.42 7.06 -10.01
CA VAL A 216 15.82 7.40 -9.88
C VAL A 216 16.09 7.73 -8.41
N ALA A 217 16.88 6.90 -7.73
CA ALA A 217 17.30 7.14 -6.36
C ALA A 217 18.74 7.65 -6.34
N ARG A 218 18.98 8.76 -5.65
CA ARG A 218 20.32 9.26 -5.34
C ARG A 218 20.66 8.88 -3.92
N LEU A 219 21.83 8.33 -3.72
CA LEU A 219 22.32 7.93 -2.42
C LEU A 219 23.73 8.48 -2.17
N LYS A 220 24.01 8.71 -0.90
CA LYS A 220 25.35 9.04 -0.40
C LYS A 220 25.92 7.81 0.29
N THR A 221 27.10 7.38 -0.15
CA THR A 221 27.85 6.29 0.47
C THR A 221 28.57 6.78 1.73
N ARG A 222 29.21 5.85 2.46
CA ARG A 222 30.04 6.15 3.63
C ARG A 222 31.19 7.13 3.30
N GLU A 223 31.68 7.11 2.06
CA GLU A 223 32.75 7.99 1.56
C GLU A 223 32.22 9.32 1.01
N ASP A 224 30.94 9.65 1.28
CA ASP A 224 30.22 10.83 0.76
C ASP A 224 30.16 10.91 -0.79
N LYS A 225 30.34 9.78 -1.47
CA LYS A 225 30.16 9.69 -2.92
C LYS A 225 28.68 9.61 -3.25
N GLU A 226 28.26 10.38 -4.24
CA GLU A 226 26.92 10.28 -4.78
C GLU A 226 26.85 9.18 -5.83
N VAL A 227 25.83 8.31 -5.72
CA VAL A 227 25.52 7.26 -6.67
C VAL A 227 24.06 7.40 -7.09
N GLU A 228 23.81 7.26 -8.40
CA GLU A 228 22.46 7.29 -8.95
C GLU A 228 22.06 5.88 -9.38
N ILE A 229 20.89 5.43 -8.93
CA ILE A 229 20.33 4.10 -9.23
C ILE A 229 18.98 4.27 -9.89
N LYS A 230 18.77 3.53 -10.99
CA LYS A 230 17.50 3.53 -11.75
C LYS A 230 16.81 2.18 -11.60
N ALA A 231 15.51 2.22 -11.28
CA ALA A 231 14.69 1.02 -11.16
C ALA A 231 13.21 1.34 -11.42
N GLY A 232 12.41 0.33 -11.69
CA GLY A 232 10.99 0.53 -11.95
C GLY A 232 10.12 0.55 -10.71
N SER A 233 10.61 0.04 -9.59
CA SER A 233 9.85 -0.03 -8.33
C SER A 233 10.75 0.16 -7.11
N VAL A 234 10.12 0.51 -5.98
CA VAL A 234 10.79 0.69 -4.69
C VAL A 234 10.05 -0.10 -3.62
N VAL A 235 10.80 -0.85 -2.82
CA VAL A 235 10.30 -1.55 -1.63
C VAL A 235 10.93 -0.92 -0.39
N LEU A 236 10.10 -0.27 0.43
CA LEU A 236 10.50 0.32 1.71
C LEU A 236 10.46 -0.76 2.78
N ALA A 237 11.61 -1.10 3.33
CA ALA A 237 11.81 -2.09 4.38
C ALA A 237 12.66 -1.50 5.51
N THR A 238 12.46 -0.21 5.82
CA THR A 238 13.28 0.58 6.75
C THR A 238 13.21 0.11 8.20
N GLY A 239 12.29 -0.81 8.51
CA GLY A 239 12.18 -1.43 9.82
C GLY A 239 11.53 -0.54 10.87
N ALA A 240 11.81 -0.86 12.12
CA ALA A 240 11.36 -0.16 13.32
C ALA A 240 12.49 -0.15 14.35
N VAL A 241 12.37 0.69 15.37
CA VAL A 241 13.37 0.81 16.43
C VAL A 241 12.84 0.25 17.75
N PRO A 242 13.69 -0.34 18.60
CA PRO A 242 13.31 -0.68 19.96
C PRO A 242 12.88 0.58 20.71
N PHE A 243 11.83 0.45 21.53
CA PHE A 243 11.44 1.52 22.43
C PHE A 243 12.53 1.75 23.49
N ASP A 244 12.93 3.00 23.70
CA ASP A 244 13.90 3.38 24.75
C ASP A 244 13.22 3.51 26.11
N PRO A 245 13.51 2.64 27.09
CA PRO A 245 12.91 2.68 28.40
C PRO A 245 13.54 3.72 29.37
N THR A 246 14.56 4.50 28.95
CA THR A 246 15.30 5.44 29.82
C THR A 246 14.37 6.42 30.56
N GLY A 247 13.31 6.88 29.92
CA GLY A 247 12.34 7.81 30.50
C GLY A 247 11.25 7.18 31.37
N LEU A 248 11.23 5.83 31.55
CA LEU A 248 10.21 5.17 32.34
C LEU A 248 10.61 5.05 33.82
N ALA A 249 9.72 5.52 34.69
CA ALA A 249 9.86 5.29 36.12
C ALA A 249 9.57 3.82 36.47
N GLY A 250 10.20 3.32 37.54
CA GLY A 250 9.92 1.99 38.09
C GLY A 250 10.68 0.82 37.47
N TYR A 251 11.35 0.99 36.33
CA TYR A 251 12.11 -0.10 35.71
C TYR A 251 13.62 -0.07 35.97
N GLY A 252 14.16 1.04 36.48
CA GLY A 252 15.57 1.20 36.82
C GLY A 252 16.55 1.22 35.65
N TYR A 253 16.09 1.19 34.40
CA TYR A 253 16.92 1.20 33.20
C TYR A 253 17.77 2.48 33.09
N GLY A 254 19.04 2.32 32.75
CA GLY A 254 20.01 3.42 32.68
C GLY A 254 20.45 3.99 34.04
N LYS A 255 19.86 3.51 35.17
CA LYS A 255 20.17 3.96 36.55
C LYS A 255 20.71 2.87 37.43
N LEU A 256 20.19 1.66 37.30
CA LEU A 256 20.59 0.50 38.12
C LEU A 256 21.50 -0.42 37.29
N LYS A 257 22.63 -0.82 37.88
CA LYS A 257 23.50 -1.84 37.29
C LYS A 257 22.78 -3.17 37.27
N GLY A 258 22.89 -3.92 36.15
CA GLY A 258 22.23 -5.22 35.99
C GLY A 258 20.82 -5.16 35.38
N VAL A 259 20.35 -3.96 35.01
CA VAL A 259 19.12 -3.79 34.19
C VAL A 259 19.51 -3.56 32.75
N SER A 260 19.02 -4.42 31.85
CA SER A 260 19.27 -4.35 30.39
C SER A 260 17.98 -4.62 29.61
N THR A 261 17.98 -4.34 28.33
CA THR A 261 16.88 -4.72 27.42
C THR A 261 17.17 -6.08 26.77
N VAL A 262 16.12 -6.74 26.25
CA VAL A 262 16.25 -7.95 25.42
C VAL A 262 17.25 -7.71 24.27
N GLY A 263 17.10 -6.59 23.55
CA GLY A 263 17.99 -6.26 22.44
C GLY A 263 19.46 -6.08 22.82
N GLU A 264 19.75 -5.56 24.03
CA GLU A 264 21.13 -5.45 24.55
C GLU A 264 21.71 -6.82 24.90
N VAL A 265 20.92 -7.71 25.53
CA VAL A 265 21.35 -9.10 25.83
C VAL A 265 21.66 -9.85 24.54
N GLU A 266 20.81 -9.72 23.53
CA GLU A 266 21.00 -10.34 22.23
C GLU A 266 22.23 -9.79 21.49
N LYS A 267 22.43 -8.48 21.54
CA LYS A 267 23.59 -7.82 20.91
C LYS A 267 24.91 -8.24 21.57
N ALA A 268 24.93 -8.32 22.89
CA ALA A 268 26.10 -8.78 23.63
C ALA A 268 26.36 -10.29 23.49
N GLY A 269 25.30 -11.05 23.22
CA GLY A 269 25.30 -12.52 23.22
C GLY A 269 25.12 -13.12 24.62
N ILE A 270 24.45 -14.27 24.68
CA ILE A 270 24.10 -14.93 25.95
C ILE A 270 25.33 -15.27 26.79
N ALA A 271 26.44 -15.63 26.17
CA ALA A 271 27.69 -15.95 26.89
C ALA A 271 28.23 -14.74 27.67
N ALA A 272 28.18 -13.53 27.09
CA ALA A 272 28.59 -12.30 27.76
C ALA A 272 27.61 -11.94 28.91
N PHE A 273 26.31 -12.11 28.70
CA PHE A 273 25.29 -11.90 29.74
C PHE A 273 25.49 -12.86 30.91
N MET A 274 25.81 -14.12 30.65
CA MET A 274 26.02 -15.18 31.66
C MET A 274 27.43 -15.15 32.29
N ALA A 275 28.37 -14.32 31.83
CA ALA A 275 29.73 -14.23 32.36
C ALA A 275 29.76 -13.87 33.87
N GLY A 276 28.76 -13.13 34.35
CA GLY A 276 28.55 -12.84 35.78
C GLY A 276 27.93 -13.98 36.58
N SER A 277 27.64 -15.11 35.96
CA SER A 277 26.99 -16.30 36.57
C SER A 277 25.73 -15.93 37.38
N PRO A 278 24.76 -15.21 36.84
CA PRO A 278 23.55 -14.81 37.56
C PRO A 278 22.79 -16.07 38.01
N LYS A 279 22.42 -16.12 39.28
CA LYS A 279 21.61 -17.21 39.86
C LYS A 279 20.13 -16.98 39.71
N SER A 280 19.73 -15.70 39.52
CA SER A 280 18.34 -15.29 39.43
C SER A 280 18.18 -14.16 38.40
N VAL A 281 17.32 -14.37 37.41
CA VAL A 281 17.03 -13.43 36.34
C VAL A 281 15.52 -13.12 36.29
N ALA A 282 15.16 -11.84 36.31
CA ALA A 282 13.81 -11.39 36.10
C ALA A 282 13.68 -10.83 34.67
N VAL A 283 12.71 -11.32 33.92
CA VAL A 283 12.37 -10.79 32.56
C VAL A 283 11.04 -10.07 32.67
N ILE A 284 11.00 -8.79 32.34
CA ILE A 284 9.80 -7.96 32.48
C ILE A 284 9.26 -7.59 31.08
N HIS A 285 8.06 -8.07 30.77
CA HIS A 285 7.35 -7.82 29.54
C HIS A 285 6.59 -6.50 29.54
N CYS A 286 6.05 -6.13 28.38
CA CYS A 286 5.15 -4.99 28.16
C CYS A 286 5.78 -3.63 28.50
N VAL A 287 7.12 -3.52 28.52
CA VAL A 287 7.82 -2.28 28.84
C VAL A 287 7.60 -1.26 27.72
N GLY A 288 7.08 -0.09 28.08
CA GLY A 288 6.74 0.99 27.14
C GLY A 288 5.36 0.89 26.50
N ARG A 289 4.60 -0.21 26.69
CA ARG A 289 3.28 -0.41 26.08
C ARG A 289 2.30 0.75 26.33
N GLU A 290 2.27 1.31 27.53
CA GLU A 290 1.40 2.44 27.89
C GLU A 290 1.79 3.73 27.16
N LYS A 291 3.08 3.98 27.02
CA LYS A 291 3.59 5.14 26.26
C LYS A 291 3.35 5.02 24.76
N LEU A 292 3.55 3.82 24.20
CA LEU A 292 3.31 3.54 22.79
C LEU A 292 1.81 3.55 22.46
N GLY A 293 0.95 3.15 23.41
CA GLY A 293 -0.49 3.02 23.23
C GLY A 293 -0.91 1.79 22.43
N TYR A 294 0.01 0.82 22.22
CA TYR A 294 -0.25 -0.46 21.54
C TYR A 294 0.67 -1.56 22.05
N CYS A 295 0.30 -2.81 21.77
CA CYS A 295 1.14 -3.97 21.98
C CYS A 295 1.98 -4.24 20.72
N SER A 296 3.28 -4.46 20.88
CA SER A 296 4.17 -4.78 19.76
C SER A 296 4.00 -6.20 19.22
N GLY A 297 3.35 -7.09 19.96
CA GLY A 297 3.02 -8.45 19.53
C GLY A 297 4.21 -9.41 19.34
N THR A 298 5.44 -8.94 19.43
CA THR A 298 6.66 -9.72 19.15
C THR A 298 7.56 -9.90 20.36
N CYS A 299 7.56 -8.95 21.28
CA CYS A 299 8.48 -8.93 22.42
C CYS A 299 8.28 -10.09 23.40
N CYS A 300 7.09 -10.72 23.44
CA CYS A 300 6.86 -11.89 24.30
C CYS A 300 7.73 -13.09 23.88
N VAL A 301 7.72 -13.41 22.60
CA VAL A 301 8.52 -14.54 22.07
C VAL A 301 10.02 -14.23 22.14
N GLU A 302 10.42 -12.99 21.90
CA GLU A 302 11.82 -12.54 22.02
C GLU A 302 12.31 -12.71 23.48
N ALA A 303 11.51 -12.31 24.46
CA ALA A 303 11.83 -12.49 25.87
C ALA A 303 11.97 -13.98 26.26
N MET A 304 11.02 -14.81 25.80
CA MET A 304 11.08 -16.27 26.03
C MET A 304 12.32 -16.90 25.40
N LYS A 305 12.75 -16.48 24.22
CA LYS A 305 14.00 -16.94 23.60
C LYS A 305 15.20 -16.62 24.49
N VAL A 306 15.27 -15.41 25.05
CA VAL A 306 16.34 -15.05 26.01
C VAL A 306 16.27 -15.90 27.28
N ALA A 307 15.09 -16.09 27.85
CA ALA A 307 14.90 -16.93 29.02
C ALA A 307 15.36 -18.40 28.80
N ARG A 308 15.01 -18.96 27.64
CA ARG A 308 15.47 -20.29 27.21
C ARG A 308 16.99 -20.35 27.08
N SER A 309 17.59 -19.38 26.41
CA SER A 309 19.06 -19.32 26.26
C SER A 309 19.77 -19.19 27.58
N VAL A 310 19.19 -18.49 28.57
CA VAL A 310 19.70 -18.47 29.94
C VAL A 310 19.64 -19.87 30.60
N LYS A 311 18.51 -20.58 30.45
CA LYS A 311 18.32 -21.94 30.99
C LYS A 311 19.21 -22.96 30.29
N GLU A 312 19.43 -22.84 29.01
CA GLU A 312 20.36 -23.68 28.23
C GLU A 312 21.81 -23.47 28.68
N ALA A 313 22.20 -22.21 28.90
CA ALA A 313 23.55 -21.89 29.41
C ALA A 313 23.75 -22.31 30.88
N SER A 314 22.71 -22.29 31.70
CA SER A 314 22.75 -22.67 33.13
C SER A 314 21.37 -23.13 33.60
N ALA A 315 21.16 -24.45 33.64
CA ALA A 315 19.91 -25.05 34.12
C ALA A 315 19.56 -24.65 35.57
N GLY A 316 20.57 -24.36 36.39
CA GLY A 316 20.41 -23.94 37.78
C GLY A 316 20.02 -22.48 37.98
N THR A 317 20.06 -21.64 36.94
CA THR A 317 19.62 -20.23 37.03
C THR A 317 18.10 -20.19 37.16
N GLU A 318 17.59 -19.51 38.18
CA GLU A 318 16.17 -19.23 38.33
C GLU A 318 15.76 -18.10 37.37
N VAL A 319 14.76 -18.36 36.52
CA VAL A 319 14.21 -17.36 35.61
C VAL A 319 12.74 -17.15 35.89
N THR A 320 12.34 -15.88 36.07
CA THR A 320 10.95 -15.49 36.21
C THR A 320 10.58 -14.45 35.16
N GLU A 321 9.58 -14.75 34.37
CA GLU A 321 8.98 -13.80 33.39
C GLU A 321 7.75 -13.14 34.00
N PHE A 322 7.78 -11.81 34.05
CA PHE A 322 6.67 -10.98 34.52
C PHE A 322 5.95 -10.39 33.32
N TYR A 323 4.65 -10.62 33.20
CA TYR A 323 3.86 -10.16 32.05
C TYR A 323 2.51 -9.55 32.46
N ARG A 324 1.99 -8.63 31.69
CA ARG A 324 0.59 -8.16 31.78
C ARG A 324 -0.33 -9.03 30.94
N ASP A 325 0.02 -9.17 29.66
CA ASP A 325 -0.63 -10.06 28.71
C ASP A 325 0.45 -10.74 27.87
N LEU A 326 0.24 -12.00 27.51
CA LEU A 326 1.06 -12.71 26.54
C LEU A 326 0.39 -12.65 25.17
N CYS A 327 1.11 -12.12 24.17
CA CYS A 327 0.68 -12.10 22.78
C CYS A 327 1.37 -13.26 22.05
N LEU A 328 0.63 -14.32 21.79
CA LEU A 328 1.10 -15.57 21.18
C LEU A 328 0.15 -15.95 20.04
N PRO A 329 0.18 -15.21 18.89
CA PRO A 329 -0.82 -15.35 17.84
C PRO A 329 -0.71 -16.65 17.03
N GLY A 330 0.42 -17.35 17.09
CA GLY A 330 0.70 -18.55 16.32
C GLY A 330 0.91 -19.81 17.15
N THR A 331 0.70 -20.98 16.53
CA THR A 331 0.97 -22.28 17.17
C THR A 331 2.45 -22.47 17.53
N ALA A 332 3.37 -21.84 16.78
CA ALA A 332 4.79 -21.83 17.09
C ALA A 332 5.10 -21.01 18.35
N ASP A 333 4.38 -19.90 18.55
CA ASP A 333 4.54 -19.02 19.70
C ASP A 333 4.01 -19.70 20.98
N ASP A 334 2.84 -20.37 20.89
CA ASP A 334 2.29 -21.19 21.97
C ASP A 334 3.24 -22.33 22.35
N ARG A 335 3.83 -23.00 21.35
CA ARG A 335 4.86 -24.02 21.59
C ARG A 335 6.08 -23.44 22.31
N CYS A 336 6.57 -22.28 21.86
CA CYS A 336 7.70 -21.60 22.53
C CYS A 336 7.38 -21.32 24.00
N TYR A 337 6.18 -20.87 24.33
CA TYR A 337 5.73 -20.66 25.71
C TYR A 337 5.77 -21.96 26.54
N ARG A 338 5.18 -23.04 26.01
CA ARG A 338 5.13 -24.35 26.72
C ARG A 338 6.54 -24.89 26.97
N GLU A 339 7.37 -24.92 25.94
CA GLU A 339 8.75 -25.37 26.05
C GLU A 339 9.55 -24.52 27.06
N THR A 340 9.32 -23.20 27.09
CA THR A 340 9.94 -22.30 28.06
C THR A 340 9.50 -22.61 29.49
N ALA A 341 8.22 -22.88 29.70
CA ALA A 341 7.68 -23.28 30.99
C ALA A 341 8.22 -24.66 31.45
N ASP A 342 8.30 -25.61 30.51
CA ASP A 342 8.85 -26.97 30.79
C ASP A 342 10.33 -26.93 31.20
N MET A 343 11.09 -25.92 30.79
CA MET A 343 12.46 -25.67 31.26
C MET A 343 12.51 -25.08 32.68
N GLY A 344 11.37 -24.90 33.33
CA GLY A 344 11.27 -24.38 34.69
C GLY A 344 11.33 -22.86 34.79
N VAL A 345 11.02 -22.15 33.72
CA VAL A 345 10.80 -20.69 33.76
C VAL A 345 9.44 -20.41 34.38
N ARG A 346 9.42 -19.57 35.40
CA ARG A 346 8.20 -19.20 36.10
C ARG A 346 7.55 -17.98 35.44
N PHE A 347 6.26 -18.06 35.13
CA PHE A 347 5.46 -16.97 34.56
C PHE A 347 4.56 -16.35 35.62
N VAL A 348 4.68 -15.03 35.83
CA VAL A 348 3.92 -14.26 36.82
C VAL A 348 3.19 -13.12 36.16
N ARG A 349 1.85 -13.14 36.22
CA ARG A 349 1.05 -12.02 35.71
C ARG A 349 1.08 -10.89 36.72
N PHE A 350 1.39 -9.67 36.27
CA PHE A 350 1.43 -8.48 37.11
C PHE A 350 0.51 -7.37 36.61
N ARG A 351 0.03 -6.60 37.57
CA ARG A 351 -0.64 -5.31 37.33
C ARG A 351 0.36 -4.16 37.46
N ASP A 352 1.11 -4.11 38.55
CA ASP A 352 2.13 -3.11 38.85
C ASP A 352 3.47 -3.81 39.15
N ILE A 353 4.57 -3.22 38.73
CA ILE A 353 5.91 -3.75 38.97
C ILE A 353 6.91 -2.60 39.17
N GLU A 354 7.85 -2.81 40.07
CA GLU A 354 8.90 -1.83 40.37
C GLU A 354 10.23 -2.55 40.60
N VAL A 355 11.29 -2.03 40.01
CA VAL A 355 12.68 -2.51 40.18
C VAL A 355 13.45 -1.44 40.96
N SER A 356 14.10 -1.87 42.06
CA SER A 356 14.90 -1.02 42.91
C SER A 356 16.20 -1.71 43.29
N ALA A 357 17.19 -0.96 43.81
CA ALA A 357 18.43 -1.53 44.32
C ALA A 357 18.18 -2.27 45.64
N ASP A 358 18.85 -3.43 45.80
CA ASP A 358 18.91 -4.22 47.04
C ASP A 358 20.37 -4.65 47.29
N GLY A 359 21.14 -3.73 47.84
CA GLY A 359 22.59 -3.89 47.94
C GLY A 359 23.27 -4.02 46.59
N ALA A 360 23.91 -5.16 46.34
CA ALA A 360 24.55 -5.47 45.05
C ALA A 360 23.58 -6.13 44.03
N ARG A 361 22.34 -6.43 44.45
CA ARG A 361 21.30 -7.10 43.67
C ARG A 361 20.15 -6.15 43.39
N LEU A 362 19.12 -6.66 42.73
CA LEU A 362 17.94 -5.93 42.33
C LEU A 362 16.70 -6.52 43.02
N ALA A 363 15.90 -5.69 43.69
CA ALA A 363 14.60 -6.07 44.21
C ALA A 363 13.53 -5.77 43.15
N VAL A 364 12.80 -6.81 42.74
CA VAL A 364 11.64 -6.71 41.85
C VAL A 364 10.38 -6.89 42.70
N LYS A 365 9.66 -5.79 42.96
CA LYS A 365 8.38 -5.79 43.67
C LYS A 365 7.25 -5.76 42.67
N TYR A 366 6.22 -6.57 42.86
CA TYR A 366 5.09 -6.64 41.95
C TYR A 366 3.77 -6.84 42.69
N ARG A 367 2.69 -6.44 42.04
CA ARG A 367 1.32 -6.71 42.48
C ARG A 367 0.57 -7.41 41.36
N GLN A 368 -0.10 -8.50 41.68
CA GLN A 368 -0.91 -9.27 40.73
C GLN A 368 -2.30 -8.66 40.53
N GLU A 369 -3.05 -9.19 39.58
CA GLU A 369 -4.43 -8.72 39.27
C GLU A 369 -5.39 -8.93 40.47
N ASP A 370 -5.21 -10.00 41.23
CA ASP A 370 -6.00 -10.32 42.44
C ASP A 370 -5.63 -9.47 43.68
N GLY A 371 -4.68 -8.54 43.53
CA GLY A 371 -4.21 -7.65 44.58
C GLY A 371 -3.06 -8.26 45.42
N THR A 372 -2.68 -9.52 45.21
CA THR A 372 -1.56 -10.16 45.91
C THR A 372 -0.27 -9.44 45.55
N SER A 373 0.51 -9.08 46.57
CA SER A 373 1.84 -8.48 46.43
C SER A 373 2.92 -9.51 46.59
N GLY A 374 3.95 -9.44 45.77
CA GLY A 374 5.13 -10.28 45.84
C GLY A 374 6.43 -9.51 45.63
N SER A 375 7.53 -10.14 45.98
CA SER A 375 8.85 -9.61 45.66
C SER A 375 9.82 -10.74 45.38
N MET A 376 10.81 -10.48 44.54
CA MET A 376 11.95 -11.33 44.33
C MET A 376 13.24 -10.51 44.29
N VAL A 377 14.36 -11.15 44.63
CA VAL A 377 15.68 -10.56 44.47
C VAL A 377 16.35 -11.19 43.25
N ALA A 378 16.74 -10.40 42.29
CA ALA A 378 17.35 -10.83 41.05
C ALA A 378 18.79 -10.32 40.91
N ASP A 379 19.65 -11.11 40.28
CA ASP A 379 21.02 -10.70 39.94
C ASP A 379 21.02 -9.85 38.64
N ALA A 380 20.04 -10.10 37.78
CA ALA A 380 19.84 -9.33 36.55
C ALA A 380 18.34 -9.16 36.23
N VAL A 381 18.01 -8.04 35.61
CA VAL A 381 16.67 -7.72 35.09
C VAL A 381 16.77 -7.46 33.59
N VAL A 382 15.96 -8.16 32.82
CA VAL A 382 15.88 -7.99 31.36
C VAL A 382 14.51 -7.41 30.97
N LEU A 383 14.51 -6.29 30.28
CA LEU A 383 13.31 -5.58 29.89
C LEU A 383 12.93 -5.92 28.43
N ALA A 384 11.78 -6.56 28.25
CA ALA A 384 11.18 -6.76 26.94
C ALA A 384 10.44 -5.49 26.52
N ALA A 385 11.21 -4.56 25.95
CA ALA A 385 10.71 -3.27 25.46
C ALA A 385 9.95 -3.45 24.16
N GLY A 386 8.89 -2.63 23.98
CA GLY A 386 8.13 -2.60 22.73
C GLY A 386 8.94 -2.07 21.55
N VAL A 387 8.28 -1.97 20.42
CA VAL A 387 8.87 -1.48 19.15
C VAL A 387 8.16 -0.21 18.74
N ALA A 388 8.92 0.81 18.37
CA ALA A 388 8.44 2.11 17.89
C ALA A 388 8.78 2.31 16.42
N ALA A 389 8.07 3.21 15.75
CA ALA A 389 8.44 3.63 14.40
C ALA A 389 9.81 4.33 14.40
N ASP A 390 10.59 4.13 13.35
CA ASP A 390 11.84 4.89 13.17
C ASP A 390 11.48 6.37 12.90
N PRO A 391 12.03 7.33 13.65
CA PRO A 391 11.81 8.77 13.40
C PRO A 391 12.15 9.19 11.97
N ALA A 392 13.06 8.49 11.29
CA ALA A 392 13.42 8.75 9.89
C ALA A 392 12.26 8.45 8.91
N ASN A 393 11.23 7.72 9.32
CA ASN A 393 10.06 7.44 8.46
C ASN A 393 9.39 8.72 7.96
N ALA A 394 9.39 9.80 8.75
CA ALA A 394 8.82 11.09 8.33
C ALA A 394 9.56 11.71 7.12
N GLU A 395 10.89 11.56 7.07
CA GLU A 395 11.70 12.02 5.93
C GLU A 395 11.45 11.15 4.70
N VAL A 396 11.48 9.83 4.89
CA VAL A 396 11.22 8.86 3.82
C VAL A 396 9.79 9.03 3.27
N ALA A 397 8.80 9.21 4.13
CA ALA A 397 7.42 9.43 3.71
C ALA A 397 7.27 10.66 2.80
N ARG A 398 7.92 11.76 3.15
CA ARG A 398 7.94 12.97 2.30
C ARG A 398 8.64 12.73 0.97
N MET A 399 9.75 12.01 0.97
CA MET A 399 10.52 11.68 -0.24
C MET A 399 9.69 10.88 -1.24
N PHE A 400 8.85 9.96 -0.77
CA PHE A 400 8.01 9.10 -1.60
C PHE A 400 6.55 9.58 -1.72
N ASN A 401 6.21 10.73 -1.13
CA ASN A 401 4.84 11.24 -1.08
C ASN A 401 3.83 10.19 -0.56
N ILE A 402 4.16 9.52 0.54
CA ILE A 402 3.31 8.52 1.20
C ILE A 402 2.90 8.99 2.60
N GLY A 403 1.78 8.44 3.09
CA GLY A 403 1.28 8.75 4.42
C GLY A 403 2.02 8.01 5.53
N ILE A 404 2.05 8.62 6.71
CA ILE A 404 2.37 7.97 7.99
C ILE A 404 1.17 8.08 8.93
N ASP A 405 1.01 7.11 9.82
CA ASP A 405 -0.02 7.16 10.85
C ASP A 405 0.42 8.03 12.05
N GLU A 406 -0.46 8.20 13.02
CA GLU A 406 -0.18 8.95 14.27
C GLU A 406 0.92 8.35 15.14
N LYS A 407 1.35 7.14 14.85
CA LYS A 407 2.46 6.46 15.52
C LYS A 407 3.77 6.54 14.73
N GLY A 408 3.74 7.09 13.50
CA GLY A 408 4.91 7.26 12.64
C GLY A 408 5.21 6.08 11.71
N PHE A 409 4.30 5.11 11.58
CA PHE A 409 4.42 3.99 10.64
C PHE A 409 3.85 4.34 9.26
N PHE A 410 4.40 3.77 8.20
CA PHE A 410 3.90 3.99 6.84
C PHE A 410 2.49 3.42 6.67
N GLN A 411 1.61 4.23 6.10
CA GLN A 411 0.25 3.82 5.77
C GLN A 411 0.21 3.04 4.46
N SER A 412 -0.57 1.96 4.45
CA SER A 412 -0.94 1.27 3.22
C SER A 412 -2.05 2.02 2.48
N GLU A 413 -2.11 1.85 1.16
CA GLU A 413 -3.22 2.34 0.35
C GLU A 413 -4.57 1.81 0.84
N HIS A 414 -4.63 0.52 1.17
CA HIS A 414 -5.79 -0.10 1.79
C HIS A 414 -5.36 -1.27 2.69
N PRO A 415 -5.77 -1.29 3.98
CA PRO A 415 -5.25 -2.25 4.96
C PRO A 415 -5.55 -3.72 4.63
N VAL A 416 -6.59 -4.01 3.88
CA VAL A 416 -7.01 -5.37 3.51
C VAL A 416 -6.76 -5.67 2.03
N LEU A 417 -7.18 -4.79 1.12
CA LEU A 417 -7.13 -5.06 -0.33
C LEU A 417 -5.73 -4.83 -0.93
N ASN A 418 -4.96 -3.88 -0.38
CA ASN A 418 -3.60 -3.58 -0.81
C ASN A 418 -2.68 -3.29 0.39
N PRO A 419 -2.45 -4.29 1.26
CA PRO A 419 -1.78 -4.08 2.54
C PRO A 419 -0.31 -3.68 2.41
N VAL A 420 0.38 -4.02 1.34
CA VAL A 420 1.78 -3.65 1.12
C VAL A 420 1.97 -2.49 0.14
N GLY A 421 0.93 -2.10 -0.60
CA GLY A 421 0.96 -0.96 -1.49
C GLY A 421 0.85 0.36 -0.73
N THR A 422 1.39 1.42 -1.29
CA THR A 422 1.21 2.79 -0.82
C THR A 422 0.37 3.59 -1.82
N VAL A 423 -0.01 4.83 -1.49
CA VAL A 423 -0.72 5.71 -2.43
C VAL A 423 0.12 6.09 -3.65
N THR A 424 1.44 6.00 -3.54
CA THR A 424 2.37 6.19 -4.67
C THR A 424 2.60 4.86 -5.36
N GLU A 425 2.13 4.76 -6.60
CA GLU A 425 2.27 3.53 -7.38
C GLU A 425 3.73 3.14 -7.58
N GLY A 426 4.00 1.83 -7.48
CA GLY A 426 5.36 1.29 -7.57
C GLY A 426 6.19 1.41 -6.30
N VAL A 427 5.64 2.04 -5.25
CA VAL A 427 6.25 2.12 -3.92
C VAL A 427 5.49 1.20 -2.97
N PHE A 428 6.19 0.24 -2.40
CA PHE A 428 5.65 -0.77 -1.48
C PHE A 428 6.32 -0.63 -0.12
N ALA A 429 5.59 -0.84 0.96
CA ALA A 429 6.12 -0.82 2.31
C ALA A 429 5.93 -2.19 2.97
N VAL A 430 6.97 -2.73 3.64
CA VAL A 430 6.96 -4.08 4.21
C VAL A 430 7.70 -4.17 5.55
N GLY A 431 7.24 -5.04 6.41
CA GLY A 431 7.85 -5.30 7.71
C GLY A 431 7.63 -4.20 8.73
N GLY A 432 8.58 -4.01 9.63
CA GLY A 432 8.48 -3.14 10.80
C GLY A 432 8.19 -1.66 10.52
N CYS A 433 8.46 -1.17 9.32
CA CYS A 433 8.15 0.21 8.95
C CYS A 433 6.64 0.49 8.82
N ARG A 434 5.81 -0.54 8.72
CA ARG A 434 4.34 -0.47 8.67
C ARG A 434 3.67 -0.69 10.02
N GLY A 435 4.42 -1.16 10.98
CA GLY A 435 3.96 -1.52 12.32
C GLY A 435 4.81 -2.64 12.90
N PRO A 436 4.70 -2.91 14.20
CA PRO A 436 5.36 -4.05 14.80
C PRO A 436 4.98 -5.33 14.04
N SER A 437 5.96 -6.14 13.67
CA SER A 437 5.75 -7.37 12.92
C SER A 437 6.79 -8.43 13.29
N SER A 438 6.39 -9.70 13.31
CA SER A 438 7.31 -10.83 13.47
C SER A 438 8.19 -11.00 12.23
N ALA A 439 9.24 -11.80 12.30
CA ALA A 439 10.06 -12.14 11.14
C ALA A 439 9.23 -12.86 10.05
N LEU A 440 8.28 -13.72 10.46
CA LEU A 440 7.39 -14.43 9.55
C LEU A 440 6.43 -13.46 8.82
N ASP A 441 5.84 -12.50 9.56
CA ASP A 441 4.99 -11.47 8.96
C ASP A 441 5.78 -10.60 7.99
N ALA A 442 6.99 -10.21 8.37
CA ALA A 442 7.90 -9.43 7.53
C ALA A 442 8.24 -10.17 6.22
N ALA A 443 8.55 -11.47 6.31
CA ALA A 443 8.83 -12.32 5.14
C ALA A 443 7.58 -12.53 4.26
N THR A 444 6.39 -12.66 4.87
CA THR A 444 5.11 -12.77 4.15
C THR A 444 4.78 -11.49 3.39
N GLN A 445 4.92 -10.34 4.04
CA GLN A 445 4.73 -9.03 3.41
C GLN A 445 5.75 -8.79 2.28
N ALA A 446 7.00 -9.19 2.48
CA ALA A 446 8.04 -9.14 1.44
C ALA A 446 7.66 -9.96 0.21
N GLY A 447 7.11 -11.17 0.41
CA GLY A 447 6.58 -12.00 -0.67
C GLY A 447 5.42 -11.35 -1.42
N ALA A 448 4.51 -10.70 -0.71
CA ALA A 448 3.41 -9.96 -1.31
C ALA A 448 3.89 -8.76 -2.16
N ALA A 449 4.87 -8.00 -1.65
CA ALA A 449 5.47 -6.89 -2.41
C ALA A 449 6.23 -7.39 -3.64
N ALA A 450 7.03 -8.46 -3.49
CA ALA A 450 7.73 -9.07 -4.62
C ALA A 450 6.75 -9.53 -5.71
N GLY A 451 5.65 -10.19 -5.35
CA GLY A 451 4.61 -10.58 -6.30
C GLY A 451 3.99 -9.40 -7.05
N LYS A 452 3.77 -8.26 -6.37
CA LYS A 452 3.28 -7.03 -7.00
C LYS A 452 4.31 -6.41 -7.97
N VAL A 453 5.58 -6.34 -7.57
CA VAL A 453 6.67 -5.87 -8.45
C VAL A 453 6.74 -6.72 -9.71
N LEU A 454 6.78 -8.04 -9.56
CA LEU A 454 6.96 -8.99 -10.67
C LEU A 454 5.78 -9.00 -11.64
N SER A 455 4.54 -8.90 -11.13
CA SER A 455 3.33 -8.91 -11.96
C SER A 455 3.14 -7.60 -12.73
N ALA A 456 3.58 -6.49 -12.17
CA ALA A 456 3.38 -5.17 -12.76
C ALA A 456 4.49 -4.80 -13.76
N LEU A 457 5.76 -5.11 -13.44
CA LEU A 457 6.94 -4.77 -14.25
C LEU A 457 7.48 -6.01 -14.99
N VAL A 458 6.79 -6.42 -16.04
CA VAL A 458 7.23 -7.55 -16.89
C VAL A 458 8.26 -7.04 -17.91
N PRO A 459 9.45 -7.70 -18.05
CA PRO A 459 10.46 -7.28 -19.02
C PRO A 459 9.92 -7.17 -20.43
N GLY A 460 10.28 -6.09 -21.12
CA GLY A 460 9.84 -5.82 -22.49
C GLY A 460 8.38 -5.36 -22.62
N ARG A 461 7.60 -5.34 -21.54
CA ARG A 461 6.25 -4.80 -21.53
C ARG A 461 6.28 -3.31 -21.24
N ARG A 462 5.60 -2.52 -22.10
CA ARG A 462 5.39 -1.10 -21.84
C ARG A 462 4.21 -0.89 -20.88
N LEU A 463 4.32 0.08 -19.99
CA LEU A 463 3.21 0.52 -19.15
C LEU A 463 2.31 1.47 -19.93
N ARG A 464 1.02 1.20 -19.87
CA ARG A 464 -0.01 2.11 -20.39
C ARG A 464 -0.37 3.12 -19.33
N LEU A 465 -0.23 4.40 -19.66
CA LEU A 465 -0.60 5.49 -18.78
C LEU A 465 -2.11 5.72 -18.78
N GLU A 466 -2.63 6.32 -17.71
CA GLU A 466 -4.03 6.78 -17.69
C GLU A 466 -4.23 7.84 -18.78
N THR A 467 -5.22 7.65 -19.61
CA THR A 467 -5.55 8.58 -20.71
C THR A 467 -6.43 9.72 -20.26
N ARG A 468 -7.31 9.48 -19.27
CA ARG A 468 -8.24 10.48 -18.72
C ARG A 468 -7.56 11.27 -17.60
N THR A 469 -6.49 11.96 -17.94
CA THR A 469 -5.76 12.83 -17.00
C THR A 469 -6.43 14.21 -16.87
N SER A 470 -6.00 14.96 -15.87
CA SER A 470 -6.39 16.37 -15.76
C SER A 470 -5.51 17.24 -16.64
N GLU A 471 -6.06 18.39 -17.05
CA GLU A 471 -5.34 19.43 -17.78
C GLU A 471 -5.67 20.80 -17.19
N VAL A 472 -4.82 21.78 -17.41
CA VAL A 472 -5.02 23.15 -16.93
C VAL A 472 -5.06 24.12 -18.10
N ALA A 473 -6.15 24.86 -18.21
CA ALA A 473 -6.25 25.98 -19.14
C ALA A 473 -5.48 27.20 -18.60
N GLU A 474 -4.28 27.43 -19.09
CA GLU A 474 -3.36 28.47 -18.61
C GLU A 474 -4.04 29.86 -18.55
N LYS A 475 -4.80 30.23 -19.58
CA LYS A 475 -5.51 31.52 -19.65
C LYS A 475 -6.55 31.75 -18.54
N ARG A 476 -6.97 30.69 -17.86
CA ARG A 476 -7.95 30.73 -16.77
C ARG A 476 -7.30 30.48 -15.40
N CYS A 477 -6.05 30.02 -15.39
CA CYS A 477 -5.34 29.71 -14.18
C CYS A 477 -4.90 31.01 -13.48
N VAL A 478 -5.17 31.10 -12.18
CA VAL A 478 -4.81 32.24 -11.34
C VAL A 478 -3.64 31.93 -10.39
N GLY A 479 -3.00 30.77 -10.53
CA GLY A 479 -1.84 30.37 -9.72
C GLY A 479 -2.11 30.15 -8.22
N CYS A 480 -3.35 29.94 -7.81
CA CYS A 480 -3.72 29.87 -6.38
C CYS A 480 -3.22 28.63 -5.63
N GLY A 481 -2.71 27.59 -6.31
CA GLY A 481 -2.13 26.39 -5.69
C GLY A 481 -3.14 25.40 -5.10
N LEU A 482 -4.45 25.64 -5.11
CA LEU A 482 -5.46 24.73 -4.53
C LEU A 482 -5.45 23.35 -5.19
N CYS A 483 -5.22 23.28 -6.50
CA CYS A 483 -5.11 22.02 -7.23
C CYS A 483 -3.85 21.23 -6.85
N VAL A 484 -2.75 21.90 -6.46
CA VAL A 484 -1.53 21.29 -5.95
C VAL A 484 -1.82 20.65 -4.59
N ALA A 485 -2.42 21.42 -3.67
CA ALA A 485 -2.78 20.94 -2.34
C ALA A 485 -3.79 19.77 -2.37
N ALA A 486 -4.69 19.75 -3.36
CA ALA A 486 -5.68 18.69 -3.55
C ALA A 486 -5.13 17.41 -4.21
N CYS A 487 -3.91 17.44 -4.75
CA CYS A 487 -3.35 16.32 -5.50
C CYS A 487 -2.64 15.32 -4.58
N ALA A 488 -3.29 14.23 -4.24
CA ALA A 488 -2.71 13.15 -3.43
C ALA A 488 -1.52 12.44 -4.10
N TYR A 489 -1.38 12.57 -5.42
CA TYR A 489 -0.35 11.87 -6.21
C TYR A 489 0.86 12.75 -6.56
N GLY A 490 0.90 14.00 -6.10
CA GLY A 490 1.98 14.93 -6.45
C GLY A 490 2.08 15.24 -7.95
N ALA A 491 0.99 14.98 -8.71
CA ALA A 491 0.96 15.13 -10.16
C ALA A 491 0.76 16.59 -10.62
N VAL A 492 0.47 17.51 -9.72
CA VAL A 492 0.23 18.93 -10.04
C VAL A 492 1.25 19.78 -9.33
N THR A 493 1.94 20.62 -10.07
CA THR A 493 2.91 21.60 -9.57
C THR A 493 2.56 23.00 -10.03
N LEU A 494 3.11 24.04 -9.39
CA LEU A 494 3.06 25.40 -9.91
C LEU A 494 4.34 25.68 -10.71
N ASP A 495 4.18 26.18 -11.91
CA ASP A 495 5.26 26.83 -12.64
C ASP A 495 5.47 28.22 -12.06
N GLU A 496 6.63 28.43 -11.43
CA GLU A 496 6.96 29.68 -10.75
C GLU A 496 7.15 30.86 -11.73
N MET A 497 7.58 30.58 -12.97
CA MET A 497 7.80 31.64 -13.98
C MET A 497 6.49 32.14 -14.58
N HIS A 498 5.56 31.23 -14.86
CA HIS A 498 4.29 31.58 -15.51
C HIS A 498 3.13 31.73 -14.51
N HIS A 499 3.34 31.39 -13.25
CA HIS A 499 2.32 31.38 -12.19
C HIS A 499 1.08 30.57 -12.55
N VAL A 500 1.26 29.45 -13.24
CA VAL A 500 0.20 28.52 -13.62
C VAL A 500 0.45 27.12 -13.07
N ALA A 501 -0.62 26.38 -12.84
CA ALA A 501 -0.50 24.98 -12.46
C ALA A 501 -0.21 24.12 -13.70
N VAL A 502 0.70 23.13 -13.54
CA VAL A 502 1.08 22.18 -14.58
C VAL A 502 0.78 20.76 -14.07
N VAL A 503 0.21 19.93 -14.94
CA VAL A 503 -0.09 18.53 -14.64
C VAL A 503 0.93 17.62 -15.28
N ASN A 504 1.60 16.81 -14.47
CA ASN A 504 2.40 15.70 -14.96
C ASN A 504 1.48 14.52 -15.27
N GLU A 505 1.23 14.26 -16.54
CA GLU A 505 0.33 13.19 -16.99
C GLU A 505 0.76 11.78 -16.58
N VAL A 506 2.07 11.58 -16.36
CA VAL A 506 2.60 10.27 -15.94
C VAL A 506 2.24 9.95 -14.49
N LEU A 507 2.22 10.97 -13.62
CA LEU A 507 1.84 10.83 -12.21
C LEU A 507 0.31 10.93 -12.03
N CYS A 508 -0.39 11.52 -12.98
CA CYS A 508 -1.82 11.76 -12.86
C CYS A 508 -2.63 10.46 -12.96
N ARG A 509 -3.48 10.22 -11.95
CA ARG A 509 -4.37 9.04 -11.87
C ARG A 509 -5.80 9.32 -12.30
N GLY A 510 -6.07 10.48 -12.87
CA GLY A 510 -7.42 10.82 -13.34
C GLY A 510 -8.48 10.87 -12.23
N CYS A 511 -8.13 11.18 -10.98
CA CYS A 511 -9.09 11.19 -9.88
C CYS A 511 -10.02 12.42 -9.88
N GLY A 512 -9.67 13.50 -10.58
CA GLY A 512 -10.47 14.71 -10.73
C GLY A 512 -10.46 15.69 -9.54
N ASN A 513 -9.77 15.40 -8.42
CA ASN A 513 -9.76 16.26 -7.23
C ASN A 513 -9.27 17.69 -7.53
N CYS A 514 -8.26 17.84 -8.39
CA CYS A 514 -7.76 19.16 -8.79
C CYS A 514 -8.80 19.96 -9.60
N ALA A 515 -9.61 19.30 -10.45
CA ALA A 515 -10.68 19.94 -11.18
C ALA A 515 -11.83 20.38 -10.24
N ALA A 516 -12.19 19.52 -9.28
CA ALA A 516 -13.21 19.84 -8.28
C ALA A 516 -12.79 20.99 -7.33
N ALA A 517 -11.50 21.09 -7.01
CA ALA A 517 -10.97 22.13 -6.12
C ALA A 517 -10.70 23.46 -6.84
N CYS A 518 -10.76 23.53 -8.16
CA CYS A 518 -10.36 24.71 -8.93
C CYS A 518 -11.46 25.78 -8.98
N PRO A 519 -11.31 26.95 -8.30
CA PRO A 519 -12.36 27.96 -8.24
C PRO A 519 -12.56 28.70 -9.58
N SER A 520 -11.52 28.81 -10.41
CA SER A 520 -11.60 29.44 -11.73
C SER A 520 -12.05 28.47 -12.83
N GLY A 521 -12.17 27.17 -12.52
CA GLY A 521 -12.43 26.11 -13.48
C GLY A 521 -11.33 25.98 -14.55
N ALA A 522 -10.11 26.42 -14.25
CA ALA A 522 -8.95 26.25 -15.13
C ALA A 522 -8.50 24.80 -15.19
N ALA A 523 -8.46 24.11 -14.04
CA ALA A 523 -8.21 22.67 -14.00
C ALA A 523 -9.48 21.93 -14.46
N GLN A 524 -9.33 21.09 -15.44
CA GLN A 524 -10.40 20.27 -16.01
C GLN A 524 -9.93 18.81 -16.03
N HIS A 525 -10.87 17.88 -15.93
CA HIS A 525 -10.59 16.46 -16.11
C HIS A 525 -11.08 16.04 -17.51
N ARG A 526 -10.21 15.43 -18.30
CA ARG A 526 -10.57 14.95 -19.66
C ARG A 526 -11.74 13.99 -19.59
N HIS A 527 -12.72 14.17 -20.45
CA HIS A 527 -14.03 13.47 -20.48
C HIS A 527 -14.96 13.76 -19.29
N PHE A 528 -14.55 14.60 -18.34
CA PHE A 528 -15.37 15.08 -17.22
C PHE A 528 -15.26 16.61 -17.09
N THR A 529 -15.16 17.31 -18.22
CA THR A 529 -15.17 18.77 -18.22
C THR A 529 -16.52 19.31 -17.75
N ALA A 530 -16.55 20.52 -17.22
CA ALA A 530 -17.79 21.17 -16.79
C ALA A 530 -18.87 21.12 -17.89
N ARG A 531 -18.50 21.37 -19.15
CA ARG A 531 -19.42 21.31 -20.28
C ARG A 531 -20.04 19.92 -20.48
N GLN A 532 -19.26 18.86 -20.36
CA GLN A 532 -19.74 17.48 -20.48
C GLN A 532 -20.71 17.12 -19.35
N LEU A 533 -20.36 17.50 -18.13
CA LEU A 533 -21.20 17.25 -16.95
C LEU A 533 -22.50 18.05 -17.01
N ASP A 534 -22.46 19.32 -17.42
CA ASP A 534 -23.66 20.15 -17.61
C ASP A 534 -24.63 19.54 -18.62
N GLN A 535 -24.11 19.00 -19.74
CA GLN A 535 -24.94 18.34 -20.74
C GLN A 535 -25.59 17.06 -20.21
N GLU A 536 -24.88 16.29 -19.39
CA GLU A 536 -25.40 15.08 -18.76
C GLU A 536 -26.49 15.42 -17.73
N VAL A 537 -26.19 16.32 -16.79
CA VAL A 537 -27.11 16.76 -15.74
C VAL A 537 -28.39 17.37 -16.31
N ALA A 538 -28.26 18.25 -17.32
CA ALA A 538 -29.41 18.88 -17.97
C ALA A 538 -30.38 17.87 -18.62
N GLN A 539 -29.91 16.69 -19.03
CA GLN A 539 -30.78 15.66 -19.59
C GLN A 539 -31.38 14.73 -18.52
N VAL A 540 -30.65 14.47 -17.43
CA VAL A 540 -31.14 13.64 -16.33
C VAL A 540 -32.26 14.34 -15.56
N LEU A 541 -32.22 15.66 -15.43
CA LEU A 541 -33.19 16.48 -14.69
C LEU A 541 -34.48 16.80 -15.51
N ARG A 542 -34.49 16.55 -16.81
CA ARG A 542 -35.68 16.67 -17.69
C ARG A 542 -36.51 15.38 -17.63
#